data_bc9565d30170700a7082dc328f9c4d6c
#
_entry.id   bc9565d30170700a7082dc328f9c4d6c
#
_cell.length_a   1.000
_cell.length_b   1.000
_cell.length_c   1.000
_cell.angle_alpha   90.00
_cell.angle_beta   90.00
_cell.angle_gamma   90.00
#
_symmetry.space_group_name_H-M   'P 1'
#
loop_
_entity.id
_entity.type
_entity.pdbx_description
1 polymer ?
#
loop_
_entity_poly.entity_id
_entity_poly.type
_entity_poly.pdbx_seq_one_letter_code
_entity_poly.pdbx_strand_id
1 'polypeptide(L)'
;MTMEKTIVLASGNEGKAREFRAILEPMGYKIVLQKELNISSPEETGKSFLENAILKARYASEQSGMWALADDSGLAVDALNGAPGIYSARYAGEHGDEKACNIKLLDALKNVPDGKRAARYYCALCLVRHKDDPVPLTVLSSWEGSIGHNEKGSGGFGYDPLFIVTGRDCTAAELPPQIKNLISHRGRALAALTYKLEHNLS
;
A
#
# COMPACT_ATOMS: atom_id res chain seq x y z
N MET A 1 28.99 -6.84 -14.97
CA MET A 1 28.02 -7.52 -14.08
C MET A 1 27.52 -6.46 -13.12
N THR A 2 26.33 -5.94 -13.34
CA THR A 2 25.65 -5.08 -12.36
C THR A 2 25.34 -5.95 -11.16
N MET A 3 25.91 -5.63 -9.99
CA MET A 3 25.55 -6.33 -8.75
C MET A 3 24.05 -6.14 -8.51
N GLU A 4 23.32 -7.25 -8.44
CA GLU A 4 21.90 -7.28 -8.12
C GLU A 4 21.68 -6.61 -6.77
N LYS A 5 21.01 -5.47 -6.74
CA LYS A 5 20.76 -4.74 -5.49
C LYS A 5 19.58 -5.37 -4.77
N THR A 6 19.85 -5.91 -3.59
CA THR A 6 18.80 -6.47 -2.73
C THR A 6 18.09 -5.36 -1.96
N ILE A 7 16.76 -5.37 -1.98
CA ILE A 7 15.89 -4.47 -1.21
C ILE A 7 15.03 -5.31 -0.28
N VAL A 8 15.07 -5.00 1.00
CA VAL A 8 14.15 -5.60 1.99
C VAL A 8 12.81 -4.89 1.91
N LEU A 9 11.74 -5.62 1.63
CA LEU A 9 10.39 -5.10 1.69
C LEU A 9 9.87 -5.23 3.12
N ALA A 10 9.67 -4.08 3.77
CA ALA A 10 9.14 -3.95 5.13
C ALA A 10 7.63 -4.19 5.16
N SER A 11 7.21 -5.40 4.82
CA SER A 11 5.81 -5.82 4.79
C SER A 11 5.72 -7.33 4.99
N GLY A 12 4.67 -7.77 5.68
CA GLY A 12 4.27 -9.18 5.75
C GLY A 12 3.17 -9.54 4.74
N ASN A 13 2.66 -8.58 3.97
CA ASN A 13 1.54 -8.79 3.05
C ASN A 13 2.03 -9.34 1.71
N GLU A 14 1.69 -10.61 1.42
CA GLU A 14 2.07 -11.28 0.17
C GLU A 14 1.43 -10.66 -1.08
N GLY A 15 0.25 -10.07 -0.95
CA GLY A 15 -0.40 -9.34 -2.05
C GLY A 15 0.45 -8.16 -2.49
N LYS A 16 0.89 -7.35 -1.52
CA LYS A 16 1.82 -6.24 -1.77
C LYS A 16 3.13 -6.75 -2.38
N ALA A 17 3.70 -7.81 -1.81
CA ALA A 17 4.97 -8.36 -2.28
C ALA A 17 4.94 -8.75 -3.76
N ARG A 18 3.85 -9.38 -4.22
CA ARG A 18 3.69 -9.73 -5.64
C ARG A 18 3.69 -8.50 -6.54
N GLU A 19 3.01 -7.43 -6.14
CA GLU A 19 2.96 -6.17 -6.89
C GLU A 19 4.36 -5.52 -6.97
N PHE A 20 5.12 -5.50 -5.87
CA PHE A 20 6.49 -4.96 -5.83
C PHE A 20 7.46 -5.77 -6.70
N ARG A 21 7.46 -7.09 -6.57
CA ARG A 21 8.32 -7.98 -7.36
C ARG A 21 8.06 -7.81 -8.86
N ALA A 22 6.80 -7.79 -9.27
CA ALA A 22 6.41 -7.65 -10.68
C ALA A 22 7.00 -6.40 -11.37
N ILE A 23 7.29 -5.35 -10.60
CA ILE A 23 7.78 -4.08 -11.13
C ILE A 23 9.29 -3.92 -10.91
N LEU A 24 9.82 -4.27 -9.73
CA LEU A 24 11.20 -3.98 -9.37
C LEU A 24 12.20 -5.08 -9.80
N GLU A 25 11.79 -6.35 -9.85
CA GLU A 25 12.69 -7.43 -10.28
C GLU A 25 13.12 -7.30 -11.73
N PRO A 26 12.24 -6.93 -12.70
CA PRO A 26 12.69 -6.66 -14.07
C PRO A 26 13.70 -5.53 -14.20
N MET A 27 13.78 -4.63 -13.20
CA MET A 27 14.76 -3.55 -13.13
C MET A 27 16.10 -3.97 -12.51
N GLY A 28 16.27 -5.24 -12.15
CA GLY A 28 17.49 -5.79 -11.55
C GLY A 28 17.57 -5.65 -10.03
N TYR A 29 16.45 -5.40 -9.33
CA TYR A 29 16.38 -5.42 -7.88
C TYR A 29 15.87 -6.77 -7.39
N LYS A 30 16.55 -7.35 -6.40
CA LYS A 30 16.04 -8.52 -5.69
C LYS A 30 15.20 -8.10 -4.50
N ILE A 31 13.96 -8.56 -4.43
CA ILE A 31 13.05 -8.23 -3.33
C ILE A 31 12.98 -9.40 -2.32
N VAL A 32 13.38 -9.11 -1.09
CA VAL A 32 13.36 -10.04 0.05
C VAL A 32 12.36 -9.49 1.07
N LEU A 33 11.43 -10.32 1.54
CA LEU A 33 10.49 -9.90 2.58
C LEU A 33 11.19 -9.85 3.95
N GLN A 34 10.81 -8.86 4.78
CA GLN A 34 11.35 -8.76 6.15
C GLN A 34 11.16 -10.06 6.95
N LYS A 35 10.07 -10.79 6.74
CA LYS A 35 9.80 -12.07 7.42
C LYS A 35 10.77 -13.18 7.00
N GLU A 36 11.30 -13.16 5.78
CA GLU A 36 12.31 -14.11 5.30
C GLU A 36 13.65 -13.93 6.03
N LEU A 37 13.86 -12.74 6.61
CA LEU A 37 15.02 -12.37 7.43
C LEU A 37 14.73 -12.42 8.93
N ASN A 38 13.56 -12.95 9.35
CA ASN A 38 13.09 -12.96 10.73
C ASN A 38 13.01 -11.57 11.37
N ILE A 39 12.76 -10.54 10.58
CA ILE A 39 12.58 -9.16 11.06
C ILE A 39 11.09 -8.95 11.36
N SER A 40 10.78 -8.58 12.61
CA SER A 40 9.44 -8.21 13.05
C SER A 40 9.04 -6.83 12.50
N SER A 41 7.75 -6.54 12.48
CA SER A 41 7.29 -5.19 12.16
C SER A 41 7.40 -4.28 13.39
N PRO A 42 7.84 -3.02 13.23
CA PRO A 42 7.79 -2.05 14.31
C PRO A 42 6.36 -1.64 14.61
N GLU A 43 6.14 -1.05 15.78
CA GLU A 43 4.88 -0.38 16.09
C GLU A 43 4.70 0.85 15.19
N GLU A 44 3.54 0.99 14.58
CA GLU A 44 3.19 2.13 13.74
C GLU A 44 2.67 3.28 14.61
N THR A 45 3.57 4.19 14.99
CA THR A 45 3.28 5.34 15.86
C THR A 45 3.06 6.65 15.09
N GLY A 46 3.24 6.62 13.77
CA GLY A 46 3.05 7.78 12.89
C GLY A 46 1.57 8.17 12.77
N LYS A 47 1.34 9.45 12.52
CA LYS A 47 0.01 10.04 12.34
C LYS A 47 -0.40 10.15 10.86
N SER A 48 0.48 9.75 9.97
CA SER A 48 0.26 9.73 8.52
C SER A 48 0.85 8.47 7.90
N PHE A 49 0.37 8.11 6.70
CA PHE A 49 0.94 7.02 5.92
C PHE A 49 2.43 7.22 5.65
N LEU A 50 2.86 8.45 5.39
CA LEU A 50 4.27 8.72 5.10
C LEU A 50 5.16 8.54 6.33
N GLU A 51 4.74 9.00 7.51
CA GLU A 51 5.49 8.79 8.75
C GLU A 51 5.64 7.30 9.06
N ASN A 52 4.58 6.51 8.91
CA ASN A 52 4.65 5.06 9.11
C ASN A 52 5.52 4.37 8.05
N ALA A 53 5.47 4.78 6.79
CA ALA A 53 6.34 4.25 5.75
C ALA A 53 7.83 4.53 6.06
N ILE A 54 8.17 5.75 6.49
CA ILE A 54 9.54 6.11 6.88
C ILE A 54 10.00 5.27 8.08
N LEU A 55 9.16 5.16 9.12
CA LEU A 55 9.45 4.39 10.31
C LEU A 55 9.73 2.92 9.97
N LYS A 56 8.87 2.28 9.18
CA LYS A 56 9.02 0.88 8.76
C LYS A 56 10.28 0.67 7.91
N ALA A 57 10.55 1.57 6.95
CA ALA A 57 11.73 1.46 6.09
C ALA A 57 13.03 1.58 6.89
N ARG A 58 13.12 2.55 7.79
CA ARG A 58 14.30 2.74 8.65
C ARG A 58 14.53 1.54 9.57
N TYR A 59 13.47 1.04 10.20
CA TYR A 59 13.54 -0.13 11.06
C TYR A 59 14.03 -1.37 10.29
N ALA A 60 13.45 -1.67 9.13
CA ALA A 60 13.86 -2.82 8.31
C ALA A 60 15.32 -2.69 7.84
N SER A 61 15.75 -1.48 7.47
CA SER A 61 17.14 -1.21 7.09
C SER A 61 18.11 -1.36 8.27
N GLU A 62 17.72 -0.91 9.46
CA GLU A 62 18.54 -1.08 10.68
C GLU A 62 18.74 -2.57 11.01
N GLN A 63 17.67 -3.37 10.95
CA GLN A 63 17.73 -4.79 11.29
C GLN A 63 18.46 -5.63 10.24
N SER A 64 18.39 -5.26 8.97
CA SER A 64 18.98 -6.03 7.86
C SER A 64 20.35 -5.54 7.42
N GLY A 65 20.71 -4.30 7.67
CA GLY A 65 21.88 -3.65 7.08
C GLY A 65 21.76 -3.39 5.56
N MET A 66 20.57 -3.55 4.99
CA MET A 66 20.32 -3.45 3.55
C MET A 66 19.43 -2.25 3.22
N TRP A 67 19.31 -1.95 1.92
CA TRP A 67 18.26 -1.07 1.43
C TRP A 67 16.91 -1.61 1.84
N ALA A 68 16.01 -0.73 2.27
CA ALA A 68 14.68 -1.13 2.68
C ALA A 68 13.61 -0.24 2.05
N LEU A 69 12.56 -0.88 1.58
CA LEU A 69 11.38 -0.25 1.00
C LEU A 69 10.18 -0.58 1.88
N ALA A 70 9.45 0.43 2.30
CA ALA A 70 8.19 0.27 3.02
C ALA A 70 7.03 0.86 2.24
N ASP A 71 5.88 0.23 2.42
CA ASP A 71 4.57 0.66 1.95
C ASP A 71 3.66 0.83 3.17
N ASP A 72 3.13 2.03 3.34
CA ASP A 72 1.99 2.26 4.19
C ASP A 72 0.82 2.77 3.36
N SER A 73 -0.26 2.01 3.37
CA SER A 73 -1.41 2.21 2.47
C SER A 73 -2.71 2.00 3.22
N GLY A 74 -3.73 2.71 2.80
CA GLY A 74 -5.06 2.54 3.37
C GLY A 74 -6.13 3.25 2.58
N LEU A 75 -7.36 3.02 3.02
CA LEU A 75 -8.57 3.60 2.47
C LEU A 75 -9.02 4.78 3.35
N ALA A 76 -9.33 5.91 2.73
CA ALA A 76 -9.99 7.03 3.38
C ALA A 76 -11.36 7.26 2.74
N VAL A 77 -12.40 7.43 3.57
CA VAL A 77 -13.77 7.68 3.13
C VAL A 77 -14.22 9.04 3.63
N ASP A 78 -14.68 9.90 2.71
CA ASP A 78 -15.01 11.30 3.04
C ASP A 78 -16.14 11.40 4.08
N ALA A 79 -17.19 10.60 3.93
CA ALA A 79 -18.30 10.56 4.87
C ALA A 79 -17.94 10.09 6.29
N LEU A 80 -16.75 9.49 6.44
CA LEU A 80 -16.21 9.03 7.72
C LEU A 80 -15.02 9.89 8.20
N ASN A 81 -14.90 11.12 7.70
CA ASN A 81 -13.80 12.03 8.01
C ASN A 81 -12.40 11.41 7.77
N GLY A 82 -12.28 10.62 6.71
CA GLY A 82 -11.03 9.94 6.34
C GLY A 82 -10.80 8.58 7.00
N ALA A 83 -11.70 8.12 7.89
CA ALA A 83 -11.59 6.76 8.40
C ALA A 83 -11.86 5.74 7.26
N PRO A 84 -11.28 4.52 7.34
CA PRO A 84 -10.35 3.98 8.35
C PRO A 84 -8.94 4.60 8.34
N GLY A 85 -8.47 5.21 7.25
CA GLY A 85 -7.17 5.88 7.16
C GLY A 85 -6.00 4.96 7.49
N ILE A 86 -5.07 5.41 8.33
CA ILE A 86 -3.91 4.62 8.78
C ILE A 86 -4.27 3.35 9.57
N TYR A 87 -5.53 3.21 9.98
CA TYR A 87 -6.03 2.04 10.68
C TYR A 87 -6.67 1.01 9.74
N SER A 88 -6.54 1.16 8.43
CA SER A 88 -7.23 0.32 7.42
C SER A 88 -7.04 -1.18 7.65
N ALA A 89 -5.82 -1.63 7.95
CA ALA A 89 -5.53 -3.06 8.14
C ALA A 89 -6.04 -3.65 9.47
N ARG A 90 -6.45 -2.79 10.42
CA ARG A 90 -6.93 -3.14 11.76
C ARG A 90 -8.23 -2.42 12.14
N TYR A 91 -9.00 -2.01 11.14
CA TYR A 91 -10.21 -1.20 11.35
C TYR A 91 -11.26 -1.92 12.21
N ALA A 92 -11.36 -3.25 12.10
CA ALA A 92 -12.23 -4.07 12.93
C ALA A 92 -11.62 -4.51 14.27
N GLY A 93 -10.35 -4.16 14.53
CA GLY A 93 -9.62 -4.50 15.76
C GLY A 93 -8.43 -5.40 15.50
N GLU A 94 -8.61 -6.58 14.94
CA GLU A 94 -7.52 -7.50 14.61
C GLU A 94 -6.88 -7.15 13.28
N HIS A 95 -5.55 -7.24 13.23
CA HIS A 95 -4.79 -6.96 12.03
C HIS A 95 -4.98 -8.07 10.99
N GLY A 96 -5.43 -7.70 9.80
CA GLY A 96 -5.56 -8.61 8.67
C GLY A 96 -6.91 -9.33 8.55
N ASP A 97 -7.88 -9.07 9.44
CA ASP A 97 -9.26 -9.54 9.24
C ASP A 97 -9.98 -8.62 8.23
N GLU A 98 -9.73 -8.87 6.95
CA GLU A 98 -10.30 -8.10 5.84
C GLU A 98 -11.83 -8.18 5.82
N LYS A 99 -12.39 -9.35 6.11
CA LYS A 99 -13.85 -9.55 6.12
C LYS A 99 -14.55 -8.74 7.21
N ALA A 100 -14.02 -8.76 8.42
CA ALA A 100 -14.54 -7.95 9.52
C ALA A 100 -14.39 -6.44 9.23
N CYS A 101 -13.27 -6.03 8.61
CA CYS A 101 -13.07 -4.65 8.19
C CYS A 101 -14.11 -4.20 7.15
N ASN A 102 -14.41 -5.03 6.15
CA ASN A 102 -15.41 -4.75 5.13
C ASN A 102 -16.82 -4.64 5.73
N ILE A 103 -17.21 -5.57 6.61
CA ILE A 103 -18.51 -5.53 7.32
C ILE A 103 -18.61 -4.22 8.13
N LYS A 104 -17.60 -3.87 8.90
CA LYS A 104 -17.58 -2.65 9.71
C LYS A 104 -17.69 -1.40 8.85
N LEU A 105 -17.01 -1.36 7.68
CA LEU A 105 -17.09 -0.25 6.76
C LEU A 105 -18.50 -0.09 6.17
N LEU A 106 -19.11 -1.18 5.76
CA LEU A 106 -20.48 -1.15 5.25
C LEU A 106 -21.50 -0.70 6.31
N ASP A 107 -21.37 -1.19 7.56
CA ASP A 107 -22.24 -0.75 8.66
C ASP A 107 -22.05 0.76 8.96
N ALA A 108 -20.81 1.26 8.97
CA ALA A 108 -20.54 2.68 9.17
C ALA A 108 -21.16 3.56 8.06
N LEU A 109 -21.32 3.00 6.86
CA LEU A 109 -21.86 3.72 5.69
C LEU A 109 -23.34 3.42 5.40
N LYS A 110 -24.03 2.64 6.23
CA LYS A 110 -25.42 2.17 5.96
C LYS A 110 -26.42 3.30 5.73
N ASN A 111 -26.23 4.45 6.38
CA ASN A 111 -27.09 5.63 6.26
C ASN A 111 -26.51 6.71 5.34
N VAL A 112 -25.36 6.46 4.69
CA VAL A 112 -24.75 7.39 3.76
C VAL A 112 -25.32 7.16 2.36
N PRO A 113 -26.00 8.18 1.78
CA PRO A 113 -26.64 8.03 0.48
C PRO A 113 -25.63 7.90 -0.65
N ASP A 114 -26.11 7.39 -1.79
CA ASP A 114 -25.35 7.40 -3.05
C ASP A 114 -24.90 8.83 -3.40
N GLY A 115 -23.74 8.93 -4.03
CA GLY A 115 -23.09 10.21 -4.34
C GLY A 115 -22.36 10.88 -3.16
N LYS A 116 -22.50 10.36 -1.92
CA LYS A 116 -21.73 10.83 -0.73
C LYS A 116 -20.81 9.75 -0.17
N ARG A 117 -20.55 8.70 -0.92
CA ARG A 117 -19.69 7.56 -0.52
C ARG A 117 -18.30 7.65 -1.16
N ALA A 118 -17.87 8.87 -1.53
CA ALA A 118 -16.55 9.10 -2.11
C ALA A 118 -15.44 8.59 -1.18
N ALA A 119 -14.48 7.93 -1.78
CA ALA A 119 -13.37 7.31 -1.07
C ALA A 119 -12.11 7.36 -1.94
N ARG A 120 -10.96 7.25 -1.30
CA ARG A 120 -9.68 7.12 -1.99
C ARG A 120 -8.75 6.20 -1.26
N TYR A 121 -8.04 5.39 -2.02
CA TYR A 121 -6.87 4.69 -1.51
C TYR A 121 -5.66 5.62 -1.52
N TYR A 122 -4.84 5.53 -0.51
CA TYR A 122 -3.51 6.14 -0.44
C TYR A 122 -2.43 5.08 -0.39
N CYS A 123 -1.30 5.37 -0.99
CA CYS A 123 -0.07 4.60 -0.87
C CYS A 123 1.09 5.57 -0.63
N ALA A 124 1.74 5.44 0.51
CA ALA A 124 3.00 6.09 0.81
C ALA A 124 4.13 5.06 0.71
N LEU A 125 5.10 5.31 -0.17
CA LEU A 125 6.31 4.53 -0.29
C LEU A 125 7.48 5.30 0.31
N CYS A 126 8.36 4.59 1.00
CA CYS A 126 9.64 5.12 1.46
C CYS A 126 10.73 4.08 1.21
N LEU A 127 11.75 4.45 0.44
CA LEU A 127 12.96 3.67 0.25
C LEU A 127 14.12 4.39 0.93
N VAL A 128 14.83 3.67 1.79
CA VAL A 128 16.06 4.12 2.43
C VAL A 128 17.23 3.23 2.01
N ARG A 129 18.43 3.83 1.86
CA ARG A 129 19.66 3.10 1.52
C ARG A 129 20.36 2.56 2.77
N HIS A 130 20.13 3.19 3.91
CA HIS A 130 20.55 2.79 5.25
C HIS A 130 19.63 3.45 6.29
N LYS A 131 19.70 3.01 7.55
CA LYS A 131 18.80 3.49 8.61
C LYS A 131 18.80 5.01 8.81
N ASP A 132 19.95 5.64 8.66
CA ASP A 132 20.15 7.08 8.86
C ASP A 132 20.17 7.85 7.54
N ASP A 133 19.58 7.30 6.47
CA ASP A 133 19.53 7.97 5.16
C ASP A 133 18.89 9.36 5.30
N PRO A 134 19.66 10.46 5.05
CA PRO A 134 19.15 11.81 5.20
C PRO A 134 18.22 12.24 4.05
N VAL A 135 18.24 11.49 2.94
CA VAL A 135 17.48 11.79 1.73
C VAL A 135 16.76 10.53 1.24
N PRO A 136 15.77 10.02 2.01
CA PRO A 136 15.00 8.87 1.59
C PRO A 136 14.19 9.19 0.33
N LEU A 137 14.03 8.21 -0.55
CA LEU A 137 13.11 8.36 -1.68
C LEU A 137 11.68 8.11 -1.20
N THR A 138 10.87 9.15 -1.20
CA THR A 138 9.47 9.06 -0.78
C THR A 138 8.52 9.35 -1.93
N VAL A 139 7.38 8.65 -1.93
CA VAL A 139 6.28 8.85 -2.88
C VAL A 139 4.97 8.76 -2.11
N LEU A 140 4.04 9.65 -2.41
CA LEU A 140 2.65 9.58 -1.97
C LEU A 140 1.76 9.58 -3.21
N SER A 141 0.85 8.63 -3.31
CA SER A 141 -0.09 8.50 -4.43
C SER A 141 -1.49 8.19 -3.93
N SER A 142 -2.50 8.58 -4.70
CA SER A 142 -3.90 8.27 -4.43
C SER A 142 -4.59 7.61 -5.62
N TRP A 143 -5.70 6.96 -5.32
CA TRP A 143 -6.61 6.37 -6.30
C TRP A 143 -8.05 6.65 -5.90
N GLU A 144 -8.74 7.44 -6.70
CA GLU A 144 -10.09 7.92 -6.42
C GLU A 144 -11.15 6.86 -6.77
N GLY A 145 -12.18 6.80 -5.96
CA GLY A 145 -13.31 5.90 -6.12
C GLY A 145 -14.46 6.21 -5.17
N SER A 146 -15.31 5.23 -4.98
CA SER A 146 -16.41 5.28 -4.00
C SER A 146 -16.64 3.90 -3.40
N ILE A 147 -17.33 3.84 -2.25
CA ILE A 147 -17.66 2.57 -1.59
C ILE A 147 -19.05 2.09 -2.06
N GLY A 148 -19.11 0.89 -2.60
CA GLY A 148 -20.34 0.22 -2.96
C GLY A 148 -21.16 -0.25 -1.75
N HIS A 149 -22.34 -0.80 -2.02
CA HIS A 149 -23.22 -1.36 -0.98
C HIS A 149 -22.95 -2.82 -0.68
N ASN A 150 -22.34 -3.52 -1.61
CA ASN A 150 -22.06 -4.96 -1.51
C ASN A 150 -20.69 -5.27 -2.10
N GLU A 151 -20.08 -6.33 -1.62
CA GLU A 151 -18.85 -6.86 -2.21
C GLU A 151 -19.11 -7.41 -3.62
N LYS A 152 -18.20 -7.09 -4.55
CA LYS A 152 -18.18 -7.64 -5.92
C LYS A 152 -16.76 -7.97 -6.33
N GLY A 153 -16.62 -9.06 -7.09
CA GLY A 153 -15.31 -9.56 -7.52
C GLY A 153 -14.61 -10.39 -6.45
N SER A 154 -13.56 -11.07 -6.86
CA SER A 154 -12.78 -11.96 -5.98
C SER A 154 -11.27 -11.72 -6.09
N GLY A 155 -10.86 -10.75 -6.88
CA GLY A 155 -9.46 -10.36 -7.01
C GLY A 155 -9.01 -9.37 -5.93
N GLY A 156 -7.72 -9.13 -5.87
CA GLY A 156 -7.16 -8.15 -4.95
C GLY A 156 -7.13 -8.59 -3.49
N PHE A 157 -7.29 -7.64 -2.58
CA PHE A 157 -7.30 -7.84 -1.13
C PHE A 157 -7.89 -6.62 -0.41
N GLY A 158 -8.16 -6.75 0.89
CA GLY A 158 -8.69 -5.67 1.72
C GLY A 158 -10.07 -5.19 1.27
N TYR A 159 -10.19 -3.88 1.02
CA TYR A 159 -11.46 -3.26 0.62
C TYR A 159 -11.72 -3.28 -0.89
N ASP A 160 -10.89 -3.95 -1.68
CA ASP A 160 -11.04 -4.01 -3.15
C ASP A 160 -12.43 -4.44 -3.63
N PRO A 161 -13.12 -5.42 -2.96
CA PRO A 161 -14.48 -5.82 -3.35
C PRO A 161 -15.54 -4.73 -3.15
N LEU A 162 -15.26 -3.72 -2.32
CA LEU A 162 -16.17 -2.61 -2.03
C LEU A 162 -15.82 -1.32 -2.79
N PHE A 163 -14.58 -1.19 -3.27
CA PHE A 163 -14.07 0.02 -3.88
C PHE A 163 -14.41 0.10 -5.36
N ILE A 164 -15.42 0.91 -5.71
CA ILE A 164 -15.81 1.19 -7.10
C ILE A 164 -14.83 2.20 -7.68
N VAL A 165 -14.21 1.87 -8.79
CA VAL A 165 -13.18 2.68 -9.43
C VAL A 165 -13.80 3.85 -10.19
N THR A 166 -13.34 5.07 -9.94
CA THR A 166 -13.81 6.25 -10.67
C THR A 166 -13.62 6.09 -12.18
N GLY A 167 -14.68 6.37 -12.93
CA GLY A 167 -14.71 6.23 -14.40
C GLY A 167 -14.84 4.81 -14.90
N ARG A 168 -15.17 3.85 -14.03
CA ARG A 168 -15.44 2.45 -14.36
C ARG A 168 -16.63 1.94 -13.57
N ASP A 169 -17.43 1.07 -14.18
CA ASP A 169 -18.59 0.44 -13.54
C ASP A 169 -18.20 -0.90 -12.87
N CYS A 170 -17.03 -0.95 -12.23
CA CYS A 170 -16.53 -2.14 -11.58
C CYS A 170 -15.78 -1.81 -10.30
N THR A 171 -15.67 -2.79 -9.41
CA THR A 171 -14.83 -2.69 -8.23
C THR A 171 -13.36 -2.96 -8.56
N ALA A 172 -12.48 -2.60 -7.65
CA ALA A 172 -11.05 -2.91 -7.75
C ALA A 172 -10.79 -4.43 -7.80
N ALA A 173 -11.64 -5.23 -7.15
CA ALA A 173 -11.57 -6.70 -7.15
C ALA A 173 -12.02 -7.34 -8.47
N GLU A 174 -12.74 -6.63 -9.32
CA GLU A 174 -13.16 -7.09 -10.64
C GLU A 174 -12.15 -6.76 -11.74
N LEU A 175 -11.14 -5.93 -11.43
CA LEU A 175 -10.10 -5.57 -12.40
C LEU A 175 -9.10 -6.71 -12.61
N PRO A 176 -8.66 -6.95 -13.86
CA PRO A 176 -7.50 -7.78 -14.14
C PRO A 176 -6.28 -7.24 -13.36
N PRO A 177 -5.43 -8.11 -12.78
CA PRO A 177 -4.26 -7.67 -12.00
C PRO A 177 -3.34 -6.70 -12.74
N GLN A 178 -3.13 -6.91 -14.05
CA GLN A 178 -2.30 -6.05 -14.89
C GLN A 178 -2.86 -4.63 -14.99
N ILE A 179 -4.18 -4.49 -15.09
CA ILE A 179 -4.85 -3.18 -15.14
C ILE A 179 -4.78 -2.51 -13.77
N LYS A 180 -5.07 -3.26 -12.69
CA LYS A 180 -4.96 -2.75 -11.32
C LYS A 180 -3.55 -2.24 -11.02
N ASN A 181 -2.51 -2.98 -11.41
CA ASN A 181 -1.10 -2.60 -11.23
C ASN A 181 -0.71 -1.31 -11.96
N LEU A 182 -1.42 -0.95 -13.03
CA LEU A 182 -1.17 0.30 -13.75
C LEU A 182 -1.88 1.50 -13.14
N ILE A 183 -3.13 1.35 -12.68
CA ILE A 183 -3.98 2.49 -12.34
C ILE A 183 -4.19 2.71 -10.85
N SER A 184 -3.87 1.72 -10.01
CA SER A 184 -4.06 1.81 -8.56
C SER A 184 -3.10 2.79 -7.89
N HIS A 185 -3.42 3.17 -6.64
CA HIS A 185 -2.55 3.98 -5.78
C HIS A 185 -1.13 3.42 -5.71
N ARG A 186 -0.97 2.09 -5.50
CA ARG A 186 0.34 1.43 -5.42
C ARG A 186 1.02 1.37 -6.78
N GLY A 187 0.31 1.04 -7.85
CA GLY A 187 0.86 1.04 -9.19
C GLY A 187 1.44 2.40 -9.58
N ARG A 188 0.68 3.47 -9.33
CA ARG A 188 1.14 4.86 -9.55
C ARG A 188 2.33 5.23 -8.65
N ALA A 189 2.29 4.84 -7.37
CA ALA A 189 3.38 5.10 -6.44
C ALA A 189 4.66 4.37 -6.88
N LEU A 190 4.55 3.12 -7.33
CA LEU A 190 5.67 2.35 -7.84
C LEU A 190 6.24 2.96 -9.13
N ALA A 191 5.41 3.37 -10.07
CA ALA A 191 5.87 4.06 -11.28
C ALA A 191 6.65 5.35 -10.96
N ALA A 192 6.18 6.12 -9.96
CA ALA A 192 6.89 7.31 -9.52
C ALA A 192 8.20 6.98 -8.78
N LEU A 193 8.22 5.89 -8.01
CA LEU A 193 9.44 5.43 -7.32
C LEU A 193 10.48 4.93 -8.32
N THR A 194 10.08 4.14 -9.32
CA THR A 194 11.00 3.65 -10.37
C THR A 194 11.62 4.79 -11.15
N TYR A 195 10.83 5.80 -11.52
CA TYR A 195 11.36 7.00 -12.15
C TYR A 195 12.43 7.68 -11.29
N LYS A 196 12.20 7.83 -9.97
CA LYS A 196 13.18 8.40 -9.04
C LYS A 196 14.43 7.52 -8.90
N LEU A 197 14.28 6.20 -8.89
CA LEU A 197 15.41 5.26 -8.83
C LEU A 197 16.33 5.39 -10.05
N GLU A 198 15.76 5.58 -11.25
CA GLU A 198 16.50 5.72 -12.49
C GLU A 198 17.23 7.07 -12.60
N HIS A 199 16.66 8.15 -12.04
CA HIS A 199 17.15 9.51 -12.27
C HIS A 199 17.89 10.12 -11.06
N ASN A 200 17.72 9.59 -9.84
CA ASN A 200 18.33 10.16 -8.63
C ASN A 200 19.46 9.30 -8.04
N LEU A 201 19.77 8.17 -8.64
CA LEU A 201 20.85 7.27 -8.19
C LEU A 201 22.00 7.15 -9.19
N SER A 202 21.99 8.00 -10.22
CA SER A 202 23.10 8.15 -11.18
C SER A 202 24.18 9.11 -10.66
#